data_538970866146997b4ddf02237030a140
#
_entry.id   538970866146997b4ddf02237030a140
#
_cell.length_a   1.000
_cell.length_b   1.000
_cell.length_c   1.000
_cell.angle_alpha   90.00
_cell.angle_beta   90.00
_cell.angle_gamma   90.00
#
_symmetry.space_group_name_H-M   'P 1'
#
loop_
_entity.id
_entity.type
_entity.pdbx_description
1 polymer ?
#
loop_
_entity_poly.entity_id
_entity_poly.type
_entity_poly.pdbx_seq_one_letter_code
_entity_poly.pdbx_strand_id
1 'polypeptide(L)'
;MPNELITASSRELATELTAYDEKMLSVFEYLGLPTNNILVKVDERRKVFKNIEDVLEPLSSETLETSTYISKFLSAVSAGLFDAALNYLWDETVSQLRFRVSQYDIQYFFDLAVTSDKRTKLSTEDDLVKIDDSELIQGAKEIGLISDIGYRLLDNIKFMRNWASAAHPNQVELTGLQLIDWLETCIKEVISLPLSNLTIQIGKLLRNIKTNTLDEAEAETISNFFCELTSEKANSLCNGFFGIYCRIDTTSDTKRNIKLLLPKLWYLVDEDVKWNCGIKYSKFQINNDQTEAKLAREFLQIVNAESYLPESIRSAELKIELEHLYNAHNATINNFYLEPPYAKQVQRLVGSHGVPIQINAYYTMVIIDAYLTNGNGKCWGAEDIYNELIDNFTQVQFMLAITSFTHDKISSKLQFPLCLNQYKSLLTKAESNVTAPKLLDFISTVRNFSQPLYRLKEDANIMQQVKHLKKIIK
;
A
#
# COMPACT_ATOMS: atom_id res chain seq x y z
N MET A 1 -50.84 -11.69 7.88
CA MET A 1 -50.64 -13.02 8.44
C MET A 1 -49.36 -13.66 7.92
N PRO A 2 -48.19 -13.27 8.41
CA PRO A 2 -46.97 -14.05 8.22
C PRO A 2 -46.31 -14.53 9.51
N ASN A 3 -46.81 -14.19 10.70
CA ASN A 3 -46.07 -14.41 11.95
C ASN A 3 -46.47 -15.67 12.74
N GLU A 4 -47.30 -16.56 12.21
CA GLU A 4 -47.74 -17.76 12.92
C GLU A 4 -47.07 -19.06 12.49
N LEU A 5 -46.25 -19.06 11.42
CA LEU A 5 -45.69 -20.28 10.83
C LEU A 5 -44.30 -20.69 11.35
N ILE A 6 -43.65 -19.88 12.20
CA ILE A 6 -42.26 -20.15 12.65
C ILE A 6 -42.17 -20.52 14.15
N THR A 7 -43.30 -20.68 14.84
CA THR A 7 -43.35 -21.19 16.22
C THR A 7 -43.70 -22.69 16.28
N ALA A 8 -43.42 -23.46 15.24
CA ALA A 8 -43.31 -24.91 15.41
C ALA A 8 -42.20 -25.14 16.46
N SER A 9 -42.55 -25.74 17.58
CA SER A 9 -41.56 -25.92 18.65
C SER A 9 -40.33 -26.61 18.04
N SER A 10 -39.14 -26.25 18.48
CA SER A 10 -37.87 -26.88 18.05
C SER A 10 -37.95 -28.44 18.07
N ARG A 11 -38.91 -28.97 18.77
CA ARG A 11 -39.20 -30.40 18.91
C ARG A 11 -40.07 -30.94 17.77
N GLU A 12 -41.05 -30.17 17.30
CA GLU A 12 -41.90 -30.52 16.13
C GLU A 12 -41.07 -30.56 14.86
N LEU A 13 -40.23 -29.53 14.63
CA LEU A 13 -39.31 -29.48 13.49
C LEU A 13 -38.37 -30.71 13.47
N ALA A 14 -37.82 -31.11 14.63
CA ALA A 14 -36.97 -32.28 14.71
C ALA A 14 -37.69 -33.56 14.34
N THR A 15 -38.95 -33.69 14.76
CA THR A 15 -39.77 -34.85 14.44
C THR A 15 -40.07 -34.94 12.95
N GLU A 16 -40.40 -33.83 12.32
CA GLU A 16 -40.67 -33.76 10.86
C GLU A 16 -39.41 -34.03 10.04
N LEU A 17 -38.27 -33.49 10.42
CA LEU A 17 -37.00 -33.75 9.73
C LEU A 17 -36.59 -35.23 9.86
N THR A 18 -36.79 -35.83 11.03
CA THR A 18 -36.51 -37.26 11.23
C THR A 18 -37.41 -38.14 10.36
N ALA A 19 -38.71 -37.86 10.32
CA ALA A 19 -39.65 -38.59 9.47
C ALA A 19 -39.32 -38.42 7.97
N TYR A 20 -38.88 -37.25 7.56
CA TYR A 20 -38.39 -37.01 6.20
C TYR A 20 -37.17 -37.86 5.87
N ASP A 21 -36.17 -37.90 6.76
CA ASP A 21 -34.94 -38.68 6.59
C ASP A 21 -35.27 -40.18 6.46
N GLU A 22 -36.09 -40.74 7.34
CA GLU A 22 -36.49 -42.14 7.31
C GLU A 22 -37.13 -42.50 5.95
N LYS A 23 -37.98 -41.60 5.45
CA LYS A 23 -38.67 -41.80 4.18
C LYS A 23 -37.69 -41.73 2.99
N MET A 24 -36.77 -40.80 2.97
CA MET A 24 -35.77 -40.68 1.92
C MET A 24 -34.77 -41.82 1.92
N LEU A 25 -34.29 -42.23 3.10
CA LEU A 25 -33.35 -43.33 3.23
C LEU A 25 -33.98 -44.66 2.82
N SER A 26 -35.30 -44.90 3.10
CA SER A 26 -36.02 -46.06 2.63
C SER A 26 -36.13 -46.13 1.10
N VAL A 27 -36.26 -44.97 0.44
CA VAL A 27 -36.25 -44.91 -1.04
C VAL A 27 -34.84 -45.22 -1.58
N PHE A 28 -33.78 -44.73 -0.94
CA PHE A 28 -32.43 -45.05 -1.35
C PHE A 28 -32.10 -46.54 -1.19
N GLU A 29 -32.53 -47.14 -0.07
CA GLU A 29 -32.40 -48.58 0.16
C GLU A 29 -33.13 -49.39 -0.90
N TYR A 30 -34.39 -49.01 -1.21
CA TYR A 30 -35.16 -49.65 -2.29
C TYR A 30 -34.47 -49.57 -3.66
N LEU A 31 -33.79 -48.49 -3.93
CA LEU A 31 -33.02 -48.27 -5.17
C LEU A 31 -31.62 -48.91 -5.14
N GLY A 32 -31.22 -49.52 -4.04
CA GLY A 32 -29.88 -50.10 -3.85
C GLY A 32 -28.75 -49.06 -3.71
N LEU A 33 -29.10 -47.82 -3.32
CA LEU A 33 -28.17 -46.73 -3.09
C LEU A 33 -27.61 -46.78 -1.64
N PRO A 34 -26.41 -46.23 -1.39
CA PRO A 34 -25.89 -46.08 -0.03
C PRO A 34 -26.84 -45.24 0.86
N THR A 35 -26.94 -45.61 2.14
CA THR A 35 -27.80 -44.91 3.12
C THR A 35 -27.01 -44.34 4.29
N ASN A 36 -25.72 -44.69 4.44
CA ASN A 36 -24.88 -44.27 5.56
C ASN A 36 -24.13 -42.98 5.21
N ASN A 37 -24.10 -42.04 6.14
CA ASN A 37 -23.33 -40.77 6.05
C ASN A 37 -23.73 -39.89 4.85
N ILE A 38 -25.01 -39.93 4.43
CA ILE A 38 -25.51 -39.13 3.31
C ILE A 38 -26.08 -37.81 3.82
N LEU A 39 -26.85 -37.88 4.91
CA LEU A 39 -27.56 -36.73 5.48
C LEU A 39 -26.92 -36.31 6.79
N VAL A 40 -26.75 -34.99 6.99
CA VAL A 40 -26.29 -34.43 8.25
C VAL A 40 -27.35 -34.63 9.34
N LYS A 41 -26.92 -34.93 10.56
CA LYS A 41 -27.79 -35.20 11.72
C LYS A 41 -28.80 -34.07 11.93
N VAL A 42 -30.02 -34.45 12.29
CA VAL A 42 -31.14 -33.52 12.57
C VAL A 42 -30.78 -32.46 13.59
N ASP A 43 -30.02 -32.80 14.63
CA ASP A 43 -29.59 -31.83 15.66
C ASP A 43 -28.73 -30.71 15.08
N GLU A 44 -27.89 -30.96 14.08
CA GLU A 44 -27.08 -29.90 13.41
C GLU A 44 -27.95 -28.98 12.56
N ARG A 45 -28.96 -29.54 11.85
CA ARG A 45 -29.94 -28.75 11.07
C ARG A 45 -30.77 -27.84 11.97
N ARG A 46 -31.20 -28.35 13.14
CA ARG A 46 -31.93 -27.55 14.14
C ARG A 46 -31.13 -26.33 14.63
N LYS A 47 -29.83 -26.44 14.75
CA LYS A 47 -28.98 -25.28 15.12
C LYS A 47 -29.09 -24.18 14.07
N VAL A 48 -29.13 -24.50 12.80
CA VAL A 48 -29.33 -23.53 11.71
C VAL A 48 -30.70 -22.86 11.84
N PHE A 49 -31.78 -23.64 11.89
CA PHE A 49 -33.14 -23.08 11.97
C PHE A 49 -33.41 -22.27 13.22
N LYS A 50 -32.75 -22.60 14.33
CA LYS A 50 -32.90 -21.85 15.59
C LYS A 50 -32.33 -20.43 15.49
N ASN A 51 -31.28 -20.20 14.68
CA ASN A 51 -30.56 -18.94 14.61
C ASN A 51 -30.81 -18.18 13.30
N ILE A 52 -31.59 -18.74 12.36
CA ILE A 52 -31.72 -18.19 11.01
C ILE A 52 -32.44 -16.84 10.98
N GLU A 53 -33.43 -16.61 11.83
CA GLU A 53 -34.20 -15.36 11.85
C GLU A 53 -33.28 -14.19 12.25
N ASP A 54 -32.52 -14.36 13.31
CA ASP A 54 -31.58 -13.33 13.80
C ASP A 54 -30.52 -12.99 12.75
N VAL A 55 -30.05 -14.00 12.01
CA VAL A 55 -29.00 -13.82 10.99
C VAL A 55 -29.54 -13.17 9.71
N LEU A 56 -30.80 -13.40 9.35
CA LEU A 56 -31.44 -12.79 8.18
C LEU A 56 -32.00 -11.38 8.46
N GLU A 57 -32.16 -10.98 9.72
CA GLU A 57 -32.72 -9.67 10.11
C GLU A 57 -32.05 -8.47 9.40
N PRO A 58 -30.72 -8.44 9.18
CA PRO A 58 -30.07 -7.33 8.48
C PRO A 58 -30.40 -7.20 6.99
N LEU A 59 -31.04 -8.21 6.39
CA LEU A 59 -31.38 -8.21 4.97
C LEU A 59 -32.65 -7.39 4.73
N SER A 60 -32.65 -6.59 3.65
CA SER A 60 -33.87 -5.90 3.23
C SER A 60 -34.93 -6.87 2.72
N SER A 61 -36.20 -6.48 2.84
CA SER A 61 -37.32 -7.26 2.29
C SER A 61 -37.13 -7.54 0.79
N GLU A 62 -36.63 -6.57 0.03
CA GLU A 62 -36.33 -6.70 -1.40
C GLU A 62 -35.27 -7.79 -1.66
N THR A 63 -34.22 -7.83 -0.85
CA THR A 63 -33.17 -8.85 -0.96
C THR A 63 -33.73 -10.23 -0.63
N LEU A 64 -34.53 -10.35 0.42
CA LEU A 64 -35.15 -11.62 0.80
C LEU A 64 -36.12 -12.15 -0.27
N GLU A 65 -36.96 -11.27 -0.86
CA GLU A 65 -37.91 -11.63 -1.89
C GLU A 65 -37.26 -12.09 -3.20
N THR A 66 -36.07 -11.59 -3.50
CA THR A 66 -35.37 -11.86 -4.76
C THR A 66 -34.28 -12.93 -4.65
N SER A 67 -33.77 -13.23 -3.44
CA SER A 67 -32.69 -14.20 -3.25
C SER A 67 -33.14 -15.64 -3.39
N THR A 68 -32.96 -16.17 -4.59
CA THR A 68 -33.20 -17.61 -4.87
C THR A 68 -32.17 -18.50 -4.17
N TYR A 69 -30.92 -18.01 -3.99
CA TYR A 69 -29.87 -18.82 -3.39
C TYR A 69 -30.01 -18.97 -1.87
N ILE A 70 -30.54 -17.97 -1.15
CA ILE A 70 -30.85 -18.11 0.28
C ILE A 70 -31.98 -19.15 0.46
N SER A 71 -32.99 -19.13 -0.41
CA SER A 71 -34.05 -20.14 -0.39
C SER A 71 -33.52 -21.56 -0.66
N LYS A 72 -32.58 -21.71 -1.60
CA LYS A 72 -31.91 -22.99 -1.89
C LYS A 72 -30.97 -23.41 -0.73
N PHE A 73 -30.27 -22.47 -0.08
CA PHE A 73 -29.51 -22.75 1.12
C PHE A 73 -30.36 -23.39 2.20
N LEU A 74 -31.48 -22.79 2.55
CA LEU A 74 -32.40 -23.32 3.55
C LEU A 74 -32.99 -24.68 3.14
N SER A 75 -33.31 -24.84 1.86
CA SER A 75 -33.81 -26.13 1.33
C SER A 75 -32.74 -27.23 1.45
N ALA A 76 -31.50 -26.94 1.15
CA ALA A 76 -30.38 -27.87 1.29
C ALA A 76 -30.10 -28.21 2.77
N VAL A 77 -30.18 -27.21 3.67
CA VAL A 77 -30.10 -27.45 5.13
C VAL A 77 -31.24 -28.40 5.57
N SER A 78 -32.47 -28.16 5.14
CA SER A 78 -33.60 -29.03 5.47
C SER A 78 -33.38 -30.47 5.01
N ALA A 79 -32.84 -30.64 3.80
CA ALA A 79 -32.50 -31.94 3.24
C ALA A 79 -31.25 -32.59 3.87
N GLY A 80 -30.55 -31.93 4.77
CA GLY A 80 -29.33 -32.44 5.40
C GLY A 80 -28.10 -32.44 4.49
N LEU A 81 -28.09 -31.61 3.46
CA LEU A 81 -27.00 -31.47 2.48
C LEU A 81 -26.23 -30.17 2.74
N PHE A 82 -25.36 -30.18 3.74
CA PHE A 82 -24.64 -28.97 4.18
C PHE A 82 -23.59 -28.50 3.20
N ASP A 83 -23.01 -29.40 2.43
CA ASP A 83 -22.11 -29.08 1.32
C ASP A 83 -22.82 -28.31 0.21
N ALA A 84 -24.02 -28.73 -0.15
CA ALA A 84 -24.87 -28.03 -1.10
C ALA A 84 -25.33 -26.67 -0.54
N ALA A 85 -25.70 -26.62 0.74
CA ALA A 85 -26.06 -25.37 1.41
C ALA A 85 -24.91 -24.37 1.33
N LEU A 86 -23.69 -24.77 1.67
CA LEU A 86 -22.49 -23.89 1.60
C LEU A 86 -22.23 -23.42 0.15
N ASN A 87 -22.45 -24.26 -0.86
CA ASN A 87 -22.32 -23.83 -2.26
C ASN A 87 -23.37 -22.76 -2.61
N TYR A 88 -24.63 -22.92 -2.23
CA TYR A 88 -25.65 -21.90 -2.50
C TYR A 88 -25.40 -20.59 -1.76
N LEU A 89 -24.88 -20.64 -0.52
CA LEU A 89 -24.46 -19.45 0.20
C LEU A 89 -23.32 -18.71 -0.55
N TRP A 90 -22.37 -19.47 -1.04
CA TRP A 90 -21.25 -18.90 -1.78
C TRP A 90 -21.71 -18.29 -3.12
N ASP A 91 -22.62 -18.94 -3.83
CA ASP A 91 -23.17 -18.42 -5.08
C ASP A 91 -23.93 -17.10 -4.87
N GLU A 92 -24.69 -16.96 -3.77
CA GLU A 92 -25.30 -15.68 -3.39
C GLU A 92 -24.23 -14.60 -3.14
N THR A 93 -23.22 -14.94 -2.34
CA THR A 93 -22.15 -14.02 -1.99
C THR A 93 -21.40 -13.52 -3.22
N VAL A 94 -21.02 -14.42 -4.13
CA VAL A 94 -20.33 -14.07 -5.38
C VAL A 94 -21.24 -13.25 -6.30
N SER A 95 -22.52 -13.58 -6.41
CA SER A 95 -23.49 -12.82 -7.20
C SER A 95 -23.63 -11.39 -6.70
N GLN A 96 -23.79 -11.20 -5.39
CA GLN A 96 -23.90 -9.89 -4.76
C GLN A 96 -22.58 -9.10 -4.88
N LEU A 97 -21.43 -9.76 -4.74
CA LEU A 97 -20.14 -9.09 -4.89
C LEU A 97 -19.90 -8.62 -6.33
N ARG A 98 -20.26 -9.47 -7.33
CA ARG A 98 -20.21 -9.06 -8.76
C ARG A 98 -21.10 -7.85 -9.03
N PHE A 99 -22.33 -7.85 -8.51
CA PHE A 99 -23.23 -6.71 -8.62
C PHE A 99 -22.62 -5.43 -8.02
N ARG A 100 -21.96 -5.52 -6.87
CA ARG A 100 -21.29 -4.37 -6.23
C ARG A 100 -20.09 -3.87 -7.03
N VAL A 101 -19.31 -4.78 -7.57
CA VAL A 101 -18.17 -4.46 -8.44
C VAL A 101 -18.66 -3.78 -9.72
N SER A 102 -19.79 -4.20 -10.30
CA SER A 102 -20.35 -3.57 -11.51
C SER A 102 -20.77 -2.11 -11.28
N GLN A 103 -21.11 -1.73 -10.06
CA GLN A 103 -21.41 -0.33 -9.70
C GLN A 103 -20.17 0.55 -9.55
N TYR A 104 -18.98 -0.05 -9.56
CA TYR A 104 -17.69 0.63 -9.48
C TYR A 104 -17.12 0.94 -10.88
N ASP A 105 -15.88 1.39 -10.99
CA ASP A 105 -15.17 1.47 -12.29
C ASP A 105 -14.66 0.07 -12.67
N ILE A 106 -15.38 -0.59 -13.58
CA ILE A 106 -15.10 -1.98 -13.96
C ILE A 106 -13.72 -2.17 -14.60
N GLN A 107 -13.26 -1.17 -15.37
CA GLN A 107 -11.94 -1.23 -16.00
C GLN A 107 -10.83 -1.18 -14.94
N TYR A 108 -11.00 -0.29 -13.97
CA TYR A 108 -10.08 -0.18 -12.86
C TYR A 108 -10.09 -1.44 -11.99
N PHE A 109 -11.26 -2.02 -11.74
CA PHE A 109 -11.35 -3.29 -11.03
C PHE A 109 -10.54 -4.39 -11.73
N PHE A 110 -10.71 -4.57 -13.04
CA PHE A 110 -9.95 -5.56 -13.79
C PHE A 110 -8.43 -5.27 -13.79
N ASP A 111 -8.02 -4.01 -13.81
CA ASP A 111 -6.59 -3.64 -13.73
C ASP A 111 -5.94 -4.11 -12.43
N LEU A 112 -6.69 -4.23 -11.34
CA LEU A 112 -6.21 -4.68 -10.03
C LEU A 112 -6.43 -6.17 -9.77
N ALA A 113 -7.53 -6.72 -10.28
CA ALA A 113 -7.98 -8.06 -9.94
C ALA A 113 -7.24 -9.17 -10.68
N VAL A 114 -6.77 -8.92 -11.91
CA VAL A 114 -6.25 -9.98 -12.79
C VAL A 114 -4.85 -9.68 -13.33
N THR A 115 -4.16 -10.73 -13.79
CA THR A 115 -2.86 -10.61 -14.46
C THR A 115 -2.98 -9.96 -15.84
N SER A 116 -1.88 -9.40 -16.35
CA SER A 116 -1.82 -8.70 -17.64
C SER A 116 -2.37 -9.52 -18.81
N ASP A 117 -2.06 -10.81 -18.87
CA ASP A 117 -2.51 -11.69 -19.96
C ASP A 117 -4.03 -11.91 -19.98
N LYS A 118 -4.64 -12.00 -18.79
CA LYS A 118 -6.09 -12.18 -18.65
C LYS A 118 -6.81 -10.84 -18.86
N ARG A 119 -6.18 -9.75 -18.44
CA ARG A 119 -6.71 -8.38 -18.52
C ARG A 119 -7.16 -7.97 -19.93
N THR A 120 -6.40 -8.31 -20.94
CA THR A 120 -6.66 -7.93 -22.34
C THR A 120 -7.99 -8.48 -22.89
N LYS A 121 -8.56 -9.50 -22.21
CA LYS A 121 -9.81 -10.19 -22.62
C LYS A 121 -11.03 -9.72 -21.84
N LEU A 122 -10.88 -8.72 -20.94
CA LEU A 122 -11.90 -8.25 -20.02
C LEU A 122 -12.18 -6.76 -20.28
N SER A 123 -13.44 -6.43 -20.56
CA SER A 123 -13.81 -5.05 -20.92
C SER A 123 -15.16 -4.59 -20.38
N THR A 124 -16.10 -5.49 -20.09
CA THR A 124 -17.47 -5.18 -19.70
C THR A 124 -17.87 -5.87 -18.41
N GLU A 125 -18.99 -5.49 -17.84
CA GLU A 125 -19.57 -6.12 -16.64
C GLU A 125 -19.83 -7.61 -16.84
N ASP A 126 -20.22 -8.01 -18.06
CA ASP A 126 -20.47 -9.41 -18.42
C ASP A 126 -19.19 -10.27 -18.28
N ASP A 127 -18.02 -9.64 -18.34
CA ASP A 127 -16.74 -10.34 -18.19
C ASP A 127 -16.43 -10.72 -16.73
N LEU A 128 -17.18 -10.20 -15.74
CA LEU A 128 -17.02 -10.57 -14.34
C LEU A 128 -17.20 -12.07 -14.08
N VAL A 129 -17.96 -12.76 -14.93
CA VAL A 129 -18.12 -14.22 -14.82
C VAL A 129 -16.89 -15.01 -15.25
N LYS A 130 -15.93 -14.36 -15.95
CA LYS A 130 -14.70 -14.99 -16.44
C LYS A 130 -13.55 -14.96 -15.43
N ILE A 131 -13.68 -14.17 -14.36
CA ILE A 131 -12.70 -14.14 -13.28
C ILE A 131 -13.07 -15.17 -12.21
N ASP A 132 -12.05 -15.75 -11.59
CA ASP A 132 -12.29 -16.71 -10.53
C ASP A 132 -12.62 -16.02 -9.19
N ASP A 133 -13.16 -16.81 -8.25
CA ASP A 133 -13.60 -16.29 -6.95
C ASP A 133 -12.45 -15.66 -6.15
N SER A 134 -11.21 -16.15 -6.31
CA SER A 134 -10.03 -15.58 -5.63
C SER A 134 -9.69 -14.22 -6.18
N GLU A 135 -9.70 -14.07 -7.52
CA GLU A 135 -9.49 -12.78 -8.19
C GLU A 135 -10.61 -11.79 -7.84
N LEU A 136 -11.86 -12.25 -7.75
CA LEU A 136 -13.01 -11.42 -7.42
C LEU A 136 -12.89 -10.84 -6.00
N ILE A 137 -12.65 -11.66 -4.98
CA ILE A 137 -12.56 -11.19 -3.59
C ILE A 137 -11.28 -10.37 -3.36
N GLN A 138 -10.16 -10.75 -3.99
CA GLN A 138 -8.93 -9.95 -3.92
C GLN A 138 -9.13 -8.58 -4.58
N GLY A 139 -9.68 -8.54 -5.79
CA GLY A 139 -9.96 -7.29 -6.48
C GLY A 139 -10.94 -6.39 -5.73
N ALA A 140 -11.99 -6.98 -5.12
CA ALA A 140 -12.94 -6.24 -4.29
C ALA A 140 -12.29 -5.62 -3.04
N LYS A 141 -11.32 -6.29 -2.45
CA LYS A 141 -10.47 -5.73 -1.39
C LYS A 141 -9.63 -4.58 -1.91
N GLU A 142 -8.91 -4.76 -3.02
CA GLU A 142 -8.03 -3.73 -3.58
C GLU A 142 -8.76 -2.43 -3.94
N ILE A 143 -10.02 -2.51 -4.38
CA ILE A 143 -10.86 -1.32 -4.62
C ILE A 143 -11.60 -0.84 -3.36
N GLY A 144 -11.35 -1.47 -2.20
CA GLY A 144 -11.94 -1.10 -0.91
C GLY A 144 -13.46 -1.33 -0.82
N LEU A 145 -14.01 -2.30 -1.55
CA LEU A 145 -15.40 -2.75 -1.38
C LEU A 145 -15.59 -3.64 -0.16
N ILE A 146 -14.58 -4.45 0.15
CA ILE A 146 -14.51 -5.27 1.36
C ILE A 146 -13.25 -4.91 2.15
N SER A 147 -13.30 -5.07 3.47
CA SER A 147 -12.17 -4.81 4.35
C SER A 147 -11.12 -5.93 4.28
N ASP A 148 -9.91 -5.67 4.82
CA ASP A 148 -8.87 -6.70 4.96
C ASP A 148 -9.35 -7.89 5.79
N ILE A 149 -10.14 -7.63 6.85
CA ILE A 149 -10.73 -8.66 7.70
C ILE A 149 -11.79 -9.43 6.91
N GLY A 150 -12.70 -8.73 6.24
CA GLY A 150 -13.73 -9.32 5.39
C GLY A 150 -13.13 -10.22 4.29
N TYR A 151 -12.05 -9.76 3.66
CA TYR A 151 -11.31 -10.59 2.70
C TYR A 151 -10.83 -11.92 3.32
N ARG A 152 -10.22 -11.88 4.51
CA ARG A 152 -9.72 -13.10 5.17
C ARG A 152 -10.85 -14.06 5.55
N LEU A 153 -11.95 -13.52 6.03
CA LEU A 153 -13.13 -14.33 6.37
C LEU A 153 -13.73 -14.99 5.13
N LEU A 154 -13.92 -14.25 4.04
CA LEU A 154 -14.44 -14.77 2.78
C LEU A 154 -13.48 -15.80 2.13
N ASP A 155 -12.17 -15.56 2.19
CA ASP A 155 -11.17 -16.51 1.68
C ASP A 155 -11.20 -17.84 2.45
N ASN A 156 -11.43 -17.80 3.78
CA ASN A 156 -11.63 -18.99 4.59
C ASN A 156 -12.94 -19.73 4.22
N ILE A 157 -14.04 -19.01 4.02
CA ILE A 157 -15.32 -19.63 3.61
C ILE A 157 -15.16 -20.28 2.23
N LYS A 158 -14.53 -19.60 1.27
CA LYS A 158 -14.20 -20.15 -0.06
C LYS A 158 -13.35 -21.43 0.05
N PHE A 159 -12.32 -21.40 0.91
CA PHE A 159 -11.49 -22.58 1.16
C PHE A 159 -12.36 -23.75 1.69
N MET A 160 -13.17 -23.51 2.71
CA MET A 160 -14.03 -24.54 3.29
C MET A 160 -15.07 -25.06 2.30
N ARG A 161 -15.66 -24.19 1.48
CA ARG A 161 -16.57 -24.61 0.40
C ARG A 161 -15.88 -25.55 -0.60
N ASN A 162 -14.65 -25.26 -0.99
CA ASN A 162 -13.90 -26.11 -1.91
C ASN A 162 -13.56 -27.47 -1.28
N TRP A 163 -13.23 -27.52 0.02
CA TRP A 163 -12.92 -28.75 0.74
C TRP A 163 -14.14 -29.57 1.12
N ALA A 164 -15.27 -28.94 1.42
CA ALA A 164 -16.52 -29.63 1.75
C ALA A 164 -17.31 -30.08 0.50
N SER A 165 -16.86 -29.67 -0.70
CA SER A 165 -17.53 -30.03 -1.94
C SER A 165 -17.32 -31.52 -2.32
N ALA A 166 -18.03 -31.95 -3.33
CA ALA A 166 -17.95 -33.33 -3.88
C ALA A 166 -16.53 -33.74 -4.34
N ALA A 167 -15.59 -32.82 -4.46
CA ALA A 167 -14.18 -33.11 -4.79
C ALA A 167 -13.43 -33.80 -3.63
N HIS A 168 -13.90 -33.61 -2.39
CA HIS A 168 -13.29 -34.21 -1.18
C HIS A 168 -14.37 -34.79 -0.26
N PRO A 169 -15.13 -35.77 -0.72
CA PRO A 169 -16.28 -36.33 0.03
C PRO A 169 -15.77 -36.90 1.37
N ASN A 170 -16.50 -36.60 2.45
CA ASN A 170 -16.28 -37.12 3.80
C ASN A 170 -14.98 -36.75 4.50
N GLN A 171 -14.25 -35.73 4.06
CA GLN A 171 -13.04 -35.27 4.75
C GLN A 171 -13.31 -34.24 5.86
N VAL A 172 -14.42 -33.51 5.77
CA VAL A 172 -14.81 -32.48 6.77
C VAL A 172 -16.30 -32.58 7.04
N GLU A 173 -16.68 -32.84 8.29
CA GLU A 173 -18.07 -32.73 8.73
C GLU A 173 -18.38 -31.27 9.05
N LEU A 174 -19.32 -30.69 8.29
CA LEU A 174 -19.80 -29.34 8.54
C LEU A 174 -20.85 -29.37 9.68
N THR A 175 -20.74 -28.41 10.60
CA THR A 175 -21.70 -28.24 11.70
C THR A 175 -22.70 -27.14 11.40
N GLY A 176 -23.88 -27.20 12.05
CA GLY A 176 -24.89 -26.16 11.88
C GLY A 176 -24.45 -24.78 12.35
N LEU A 177 -23.64 -24.71 13.39
CA LEU A 177 -23.11 -23.43 13.87
C LEU A 177 -22.07 -22.83 12.91
N GLN A 178 -21.26 -23.64 12.24
CA GLN A 178 -20.35 -23.14 11.20
C GLN A 178 -21.14 -22.55 10.01
N LEU A 179 -22.20 -23.22 9.55
CA LEU A 179 -23.02 -22.69 8.45
C LEU A 179 -23.68 -21.36 8.80
N ILE A 180 -24.15 -21.22 10.03
CA ILE A 180 -24.77 -19.97 10.51
C ILE A 180 -23.73 -18.85 10.63
N ASP A 181 -22.56 -19.13 11.18
CA ASP A 181 -21.45 -18.18 11.27
C ASP A 181 -21.00 -17.69 9.88
N TRP A 182 -20.91 -18.59 8.92
CA TRP A 182 -20.56 -18.23 7.54
C TRP A 182 -21.67 -17.46 6.83
N LEU A 183 -22.93 -17.81 7.06
CA LEU A 183 -24.08 -17.04 6.54
C LEU A 183 -24.08 -15.63 7.11
N GLU A 184 -23.91 -15.47 8.42
CA GLU A 184 -23.81 -14.17 9.08
C GLU A 184 -22.63 -13.35 8.53
N THR A 185 -21.48 -13.98 8.35
CA THR A 185 -20.29 -13.35 7.76
C THR A 185 -20.55 -12.87 6.33
N CYS A 186 -21.10 -13.71 5.47
CA CYS A 186 -21.43 -13.35 4.08
C CYS A 186 -22.45 -12.20 4.03
N ILE A 187 -23.43 -12.21 4.91
CA ILE A 187 -24.43 -11.15 5.02
C ILE A 187 -23.75 -9.85 5.44
N LYS A 188 -22.97 -9.84 6.52
CA LYS A 188 -22.33 -8.65 7.05
C LYS A 188 -21.26 -8.08 6.11
N GLU A 189 -20.43 -8.93 5.54
CA GLU A 189 -19.27 -8.49 4.74
C GLU A 189 -19.62 -8.19 3.27
N VAL A 190 -20.70 -8.75 2.74
CA VAL A 190 -21.08 -8.56 1.33
C VAL A 190 -22.55 -8.23 1.16
N ILE A 191 -23.47 -9.10 1.56
CA ILE A 191 -24.86 -9.09 1.07
C ILE A 191 -25.64 -7.85 1.57
N SER A 192 -25.54 -7.52 2.85
CA SER A 192 -26.23 -6.38 3.47
C SER A 192 -25.42 -5.08 3.48
N LEU A 193 -24.11 -5.12 3.13
CA LEU A 193 -23.27 -3.92 3.17
C LEU A 193 -23.81 -2.88 2.17
N PRO A 194 -24.26 -1.70 2.60
CA PRO A 194 -24.60 -0.64 1.67
C PRO A 194 -23.33 -0.19 0.97
N LEU A 195 -23.41 0.08 -0.34
CA LEU A 195 -22.34 0.83 -1.00
C LEU A 195 -22.21 2.17 -0.28
N SER A 196 -21.09 2.40 0.39
CA SER A 196 -20.87 3.67 1.07
C SER A 196 -20.91 4.80 0.05
N ASN A 197 -21.50 5.95 0.41
CA ASN A 197 -21.48 7.15 -0.43
C ASN A 197 -20.06 7.45 -0.91
N LEU A 198 -19.07 7.22 -0.06
CA LEU A 198 -17.67 7.42 -0.35
C LEU A 198 -17.16 6.49 -1.47
N THR A 199 -17.53 5.21 -1.47
CA THR A 199 -17.17 4.26 -2.54
C THR A 199 -17.78 4.68 -3.88
N ILE A 200 -19.05 5.15 -3.87
CA ILE A 200 -19.72 5.68 -5.06
C ILE A 200 -19.00 6.93 -5.57
N GLN A 201 -18.58 7.82 -4.68
CA GLN A 201 -17.87 9.05 -5.05
C GLN A 201 -16.50 8.75 -5.66
N ILE A 202 -15.75 7.78 -5.11
CA ILE A 202 -14.48 7.31 -5.68
C ILE A 202 -14.70 6.77 -7.11
N GLY A 203 -15.69 5.90 -7.30
CA GLY A 203 -16.01 5.36 -8.61
C GLY A 203 -16.41 6.45 -9.62
N LYS A 204 -17.17 7.47 -9.18
CA LYS A 204 -17.50 8.64 -10.01
C LYS A 204 -16.26 9.47 -10.34
N LEU A 205 -15.37 9.68 -9.37
CA LEU A 205 -14.12 10.39 -9.58
C LEU A 205 -13.24 9.68 -10.61
N LEU A 206 -13.04 8.36 -10.49
CA LEU A 206 -12.23 7.57 -11.43
C LEU A 206 -12.80 7.61 -12.86
N ARG A 207 -14.11 7.64 -13.02
CA ARG A 207 -14.75 7.84 -14.32
C ARG A 207 -14.56 9.27 -14.81
N ASN A 208 -14.76 10.27 -13.97
CA ASN A 208 -14.66 11.68 -14.31
C ASN A 208 -13.27 12.06 -14.81
N ILE A 209 -12.20 11.63 -14.15
CA ILE A 209 -10.82 11.90 -14.58
C ILE A 209 -10.46 11.29 -15.94
N LYS A 210 -11.19 10.24 -16.38
CA LYS A 210 -11.00 9.60 -17.68
C LYS A 210 -11.77 10.27 -18.82
N THR A 211 -12.87 10.94 -18.51
CA THR A 211 -13.81 11.49 -19.49
C THR A 211 -13.74 13.01 -19.65
N ASN A 212 -13.31 13.70 -18.61
CA ASN A 212 -13.27 15.17 -18.57
C ASN A 212 -11.85 15.67 -18.35
N THR A 213 -11.56 16.89 -18.80
CA THR A 213 -10.31 17.60 -18.50
C THR A 213 -10.56 18.55 -17.34
N LEU A 214 -9.80 18.39 -16.24
CA LEU A 214 -9.94 19.21 -15.04
C LEU A 214 -9.03 20.45 -15.14
N ASP A 215 -9.52 21.56 -14.62
CA ASP A 215 -8.70 22.72 -14.29
C ASP A 215 -8.26 22.69 -12.81
N GLU A 216 -7.42 23.65 -12.40
CA GLU A 216 -6.90 23.73 -11.03
C GLU A 216 -8.01 23.98 -9.99
N ALA A 217 -9.03 24.78 -10.32
CA ALA A 217 -10.14 25.11 -9.42
C ALA A 217 -11.06 23.90 -9.22
N GLU A 218 -11.33 23.15 -10.29
CA GLU A 218 -12.08 21.90 -10.24
C GLU A 218 -11.31 20.83 -9.44
N ALA A 219 -10.00 20.71 -9.67
CA ALA A 219 -9.15 19.80 -8.92
C ALA A 219 -9.10 20.16 -7.43
N GLU A 220 -9.12 21.45 -7.07
CA GLU A 220 -9.24 21.92 -5.69
C GLU A 220 -10.55 21.50 -5.06
N THR A 221 -11.67 21.74 -5.77
CA THR A 221 -12.99 21.35 -5.31
C THR A 221 -13.12 19.84 -5.08
N ILE A 222 -12.62 19.04 -6.03
CA ILE A 222 -12.61 17.58 -5.92
C ILE A 222 -11.73 17.14 -4.74
N SER A 223 -10.59 17.79 -4.52
CA SER A 223 -9.67 17.41 -3.45
C SER A 223 -10.22 17.63 -2.05
N ASN A 224 -11.21 18.51 -1.87
CA ASN A 224 -11.86 18.73 -0.58
C ASN A 224 -12.50 17.44 -0.05
N PHE A 225 -13.01 16.61 -0.94
CA PHE A 225 -13.55 15.31 -0.58
C PHE A 225 -12.48 14.33 -0.06
N PHE A 226 -11.20 14.51 -0.38
CA PHE A 226 -10.14 13.63 0.12
C PHE A 226 -9.99 13.70 1.66
N CYS A 227 -10.37 14.83 2.27
CA CYS A 227 -10.36 14.96 3.74
C CYS A 227 -11.36 14.02 4.44
N GLU A 228 -12.35 13.50 3.70
CA GLU A 228 -13.33 12.53 4.20
C GLU A 228 -12.88 11.07 4.02
N LEU A 229 -11.77 10.84 3.29
CA LEU A 229 -11.28 9.51 3.03
C LEU A 229 -10.68 8.89 4.30
N THR A 230 -11.06 7.65 4.58
CA THR A 230 -10.26 6.82 5.48
C THR A 230 -8.93 6.46 4.81
N SER A 231 -7.90 6.13 5.59
CA SER A 231 -6.60 5.69 5.08
C SER A 231 -6.75 4.56 4.04
N GLU A 232 -7.58 3.55 4.32
CA GLU A 232 -7.87 2.44 3.41
C GLU A 232 -8.41 2.91 2.04
N LYS A 233 -9.32 3.89 2.04
CA LYS A 233 -9.89 4.45 0.81
C LYS A 233 -8.91 5.35 0.06
N ALA A 234 -8.08 6.11 0.77
CA ALA A 234 -6.99 6.88 0.18
C ALA A 234 -5.96 5.95 -0.48
N ASN A 235 -5.64 4.84 0.16
CA ASN A 235 -4.76 3.79 -0.36
C ASN A 235 -5.30 3.19 -1.66
N SER A 236 -6.59 2.81 -1.67
CA SER A 236 -7.25 2.27 -2.85
C SER A 236 -7.24 3.28 -4.00
N LEU A 237 -7.57 4.54 -3.72
CA LEU A 237 -7.58 5.61 -4.74
C LEU A 237 -6.17 5.87 -5.28
N CYS A 238 -5.14 5.88 -4.45
CA CYS A 238 -3.74 6.03 -4.87
C CYS A 238 -3.31 4.88 -5.77
N ASN A 239 -3.61 3.64 -5.41
CA ASN A 239 -3.37 2.48 -6.25
C ASN A 239 -4.08 2.60 -7.61
N GLY A 240 -5.30 3.15 -7.61
CA GLY A 240 -6.06 3.47 -8.81
C GLY A 240 -5.38 4.48 -9.72
N PHE A 241 -4.98 5.58 -9.14
CA PHE A 241 -4.24 6.61 -9.87
C PHE A 241 -2.94 6.05 -10.45
N PHE A 242 -2.19 5.24 -9.67
CA PHE A 242 -0.97 4.61 -10.15
C PHE A 242 -1.24 3.67 -11.33
N GLY A 243 -2.23 2.77 -11.20
CA GLY A 243 -2.59 1.82 -12.26
C GLY A 243 -3.02 2.52 -13.54
N ILE A 244 -3.91 3.53 -13.46
CA ILE A 244 -4.36 4.32 -14.60
C ILE A 244 -3.19 5.10 -15.22
N TYR A 245 -2.35 5.74 -14.40
CA TYR A 245 -1.24 6.56 -14.88
C TYR A 245 -0.19 5.77 -15.64
N CYS A 246 0.14 4.57 -15.17
CA CYS A 246 1.18 3.71 -15.74
C CYS A 246 0.74 2.97 -17.00
N ARG A 247 -0.53 2.99 -17.37
CA ARG A 247 -1.00 2.35 -18.61
C ARG A 247 -0.58 3.14 -19.85
N ILE A 248 -0.18 2.41 -20.87
CA ILE A 248 0.27 2.98 -22.16
C ILE A 248 -0.87 3.68 -22.88
N ASP A 249 -2.08 3.09 -22.85
CA ASP A 249 -3.29 3.59 -23.53
C ASP A 249 -4.01 4.73 -22.80
N THR A 250 -3.53 5.15 -21.62
CA THR A 250 -4.11 6.28 -20.87
C THR A 250 -3.83 7.59 -21.58
N THR A 251 -4.89 8.37 -21.80
CA THR A 251 -4.81 9.67 -22.49
C THR A 251 -3.96 10.68 -21.73
N SER A 252 -3.44 11.69 -22.44
CA SER A 252 -2.70 12.81 -21.83
C SER A 252 -3.53 13.61 -20.83
N ASP A 253 -4.84 13.77 -21.12
CA ASP A 253 -5.76 14.51 -20.25
C ASP A 253 -5.99 13.77 -18.93
N THR A 254 -6.21 12.47 -18.98
CA THR A 254 -6.32 11.64 -17.77
C THR A 254 -5.05 11.72 -16.93
N LYS A 255 -3.87 11.62 -17.55
CA LYS A 255 -2.59 11.77 -16.84
C LYS A 255 -2.42 13.15 -16.22
N ARG A 256 -2.86 14.21 -16.94
CA ARG A 256 -2.87 15.59 -16.42
C ARG A 256 -3.78 15.72 -15.20
N ASN A 257 -4.98 15.17 -15.25
CA ASN A 257 -5.91 15.18 -14.13
C ASN A 257 -5.32 14.50 -12.89
N ILE A 258 -4.68 13.35 -13.06
CA ILE A 258 -3.98 12.67 -11.96
C ILE A 258 -2.84 13.54 -11.42
N LYS A 259 -2.07 14.23 -12.26
CA LYS A 259 -1.01 15.15 -11.81
C LYS A 259 -1.53 16.28 -10.90
N LEU A 260 -2.75 16.76 -11.15
CA LEU A 260 -3.38 17.79 -10.34
C LEU A 260 -3.87 17.25 -8.99
N LEU A 261 -4.41 16.03 -8.95
CA LEU A 261 -5.05 15.44 -7.79
C LEU A 261 -4.07 14.69 -6.86
N LEU A 262 -3.07 14.03 -7.42
CA LEU A 262 -2.16 13.15 -6.68
C LEU A 262 -1.43 13.87 -5.52
N PRO A 263 -0.89 15.09 -5.66
CA PRO A 263 -0.22 15.77 -4.55
C PRO A 263 -1.13 15.99 -3.33
N LYS A 264 -2.44 16.15 -3.58
CA LYS A 264 -3.46 16.37 -2.55
C LYS A 264 -3.91 15.08 -1.88
N LEU A 265 -3.75 13.94 -2.55
CA LEU A 265 -4.06 12.61 -2.03
C LEU A 265 -2.87 12.00 -1.25
N TRP A 266 -1.64 12.25 -1.72
CA TRP A 266 -0.43 11.53 -1.30
C TRP A 266 -0.16 11.55 0.20
N TYR A 267 -0.46 12.64 0.90
CA TYR A 267 -0.24 12.77 2.34
C TYR A 267 -1.20 11.92 3.19
N LEU A 268 -2.33 11.46 2.61
CA LEU A 268 -3.31 10.58 3.26
C LEU A 268 -3.00 9.10 3.07
N VAL A 269 -2.05 8.78 2.20
CA VAL A 269 -1.71 7.41 1.81
C VAL A 269 -0.72 6.81 2.80
N ASP A 270 -0.92 5.55 3.17
CA ASP A 270 -0.03 4.83 4.06
C ASP A 270 1.33 4.55 3.43
N GLU A 271 2.36 4.46 4.27
CA GLU A 271 3.74 4.26 3.86
C GLU A 271 3.92 2.98 3.03
N ASP A 272 3.25 1.89 3.38
CA ASP A 272 3.33 0.62 2.65
C ASP A 272 2.84 0.73 1.20
N VAL A 273 1.80 1.54 0.96
CA VAL A 273 1.27 1.77 -0.40
C VAL A 273 2.23 2.65 -1.20
N LYS A 274 2.83 3.65 -0.58
CA LYS A 274 3.88 4.48 -1.20
C LYS A 274 5.07 3.62 -1.62
N TRP A 275 5.55 2.73 -0.73
CA TRP A 275 6.60 1.76 -1.02
C TRP A 275 6.23 0.82 -2.17
N ASN A 276 4.98 0.36 -2.21
CA ASN A 276 4.50 -0.50 -3.30
C ASN A 276 4.58 0.17 -4.68
N CYS A 277 4.41 1.48 -4.76
CA CYS A 277 4.61 2.20 -6.04
C CYS A 277 6.07 2.07 -6.53
N GLY A 278 7.05 2.21 -5.62
CA GLY A 278 8.47 2.01 -5.95
C GLY A 278 8.80 0.56 -6.33
N ILE A 279 8.19 -0.42 -5.65
CA ILE A 279 8.35 -1.85 -5.97
C ILE A 279 7.76 -2.15 -7.36
N LYS A 280 6.58 -1.61 -7.70
CA LYS A 280 5.95 -1.77 -9.02
C LYS A 280 6.84 -1.17 -10.13
N TYR A 281 7.43 0.01 -9.91
CA TYR A 281 8.43 0.57 -10.82
C TYR A 281 9.57 -0.42 -11.11
N SER A 282 10.14 -1.03 -10.06
CA SER A 282 11.22 -2.02 -10.23
C SER A 282 10.78 -3.27 -10.99
N LYS A 283 9.54 -3.73 -10.76
CA LYS A 283 8.98 -4.85 -11.53
C LYS A 283 8.87 -4.53 -13.01
N PHE A 284 8.42 -3.33 -13.38
CA PHE A 284 8.40 -2.90 -14.79
C PHE A 284 9.80 -2.90 -15.39
N GLN A 285 10.82 -2.44 -14.66
CA GLN A 285 12.21 -2.49 -15.14
C GLN A 285 12.71 -3.93 -15.34
N ILE A 286 12.44 -4.83 -14.40
CA ILE A 286 12.86 -6.24 -14.47
C ILE A 286 12.18 -6.96 -15.64
N ASN A 287 10.90 -6.67 -15.88
CA ASN A 287 10.12 -7.24 -16.98
C ASN A 287 10.45 -6.59 -18.34
N ASN A 288 11.30 -5.57 -18.38
CA ASN A 288 11.61 -4.77 -19.57
C ASN A 288 10.42 -3.96 -20.13
N ASP A 289 9.44 -3.65 -19.28
CA ASP A 289 8.28 -2.79 -19.62
C ASP A 289 8.71 -1.30 -19.52
N GLN A 290 9.55 -0.86 -20.47
CA GLN A 290 10.25 0.43 -20.40
C GLN A 290 9.32 1.64 -20.35
N THR A 291 8.18 1.58 -21.05
CA THR A 291 7.21 2.68 -21.08
C THR A 291 6.50 2.82 -19.74
N GLU A 292 6.03 1.70 -19.15
CA GLU A 292 5.38 1.65 -17.87
C GLU A 292 6.35 2.06 -16.73
N ALA A 293 7.61 1.61 -16.82
CA ALA A 293 8.66 2.03 -15.88
C ALA A 293 8.86 3.55 -15.94
N LYS A 294 8.90 4.16 -17.13
CA LYS A 294 8.99 5.62 -17.26
C LYS A 294 7.79 6.32 -16.65
N LEU A 295 6.58 5.84 -16.90
CA LEU A 295 5.36 6.41 -16.35
C LEU A 295 5.28 6.26 -14.82
N ALA A 296 5.68 5.11 -14.28
CA ALA A 296 5.78 4.89 -12.83
C ALA A 296 6.80 5.83 -12.17
N ARG A 297 7.92 6.09 -12.85
CA ARG A 297 8.90 7.08 -12.41
C ARG A 297 8.31 8.49 -12.39
N GLU A 298 7.64 8.90 -13.47
CA GLU A 298 6.96 10.20 -13.54
C GLU A 298 5.91 10.34 -12.43
N PHE A 299 5.15 9.29 -12.12
CA PHE A 299 4.17 9.29 -11.04
C PHE A 299 4.80 9.62 -9.69
N LEU A 300 5.92 8.99 -9.34
CA LEU A 300 6.66 9.29 -8.11
C LEU A 300 7.22 10.72 -8.12
N GLN A 301 7.69 11.20 -9.26
CA GLN A 301 8.22 12.57 -9.41
C GLN A 301 7.17 13.67 -9.18
N ILE A 302 5.89 13.42 -9.51
CA ILE A 302 4.80 14.38 -9.26
C ILE A 302 4.75 14.81 -7.79
N VAL A 303 5.04 13.89 -6.88
CA VAL A 303 4.96 14.08 -5.42
C VAL A 303 6.34 14.10 -4.73
N ASN A 304 7.41 14.23 -5.49
CA ASN A 304 8.81 14.19 -5.01
C ASN A 304 9.10 12.93 -4.16
N ALA A 305 8.56 11.79 -4.57
CA ALA A 305 8.59 10.52 -3.84
C ALA A 305 9.66 9.54 -4.35
N GLU A 306 10.76 10.03 -4.92
CA GLU A 306 11.86 9.19 -5.42
C GLU A 306 12.56 8.42 -4.29
N SER A 307 12.41 8.87 -3.05
CA SER A 307 12.92 8.15 -1.87
C SER A 307 12.23 6.82 -1.61
N TYR A 308 11.06 6.55 -2.21
CA TYR A 308 10.36 5.26 -2.15
C TYR A 308 10.86 4.25 -3.18
N LEU A 309 11.80 4.61 -4.03
CA LEU A 309 12.46 3.64 -4.92
C LEU A 309 13.30 2.65 -4.09
N PRO A 310 13.46 1.39 -4.53
CA PRO A 310 14.32 0.42 -3.87
C PRO A 310 15.74 0.93 -3.63
N GLU A 311 16.33 0.55 -2.50
CA GLU A 311 17.63 1.05 -2.04
C GLU A 311 18.75 0.88 -3.08
N SER A 312 18.77 -0.23 -3.81
CA SER A 312 19.76 -0.49 -4.86
C SER A 312 19.67 0.53 -6.01
N ILE A 313 18.45 0.90 -6.41
CA ILE A 313 18.20 1.90 -7.47
C ILE A 313 18.56 3.28 -6.95
N ARG A 314 18.09 3.64 -5.75
CA ARG A 314 18.43 4.92 -5.11
C ARG A 314 19.92 5.10 -4.93
N SER A 315 20.63 4.06 -4.51
CA SER A 315 22.08 4.10 -4.32
C SER A 315 22.81 4.41 -5.64
N ALA A 316 22.40 3.76 -6.73
CA ALA A 316 23.00 4.00 -8.05
C ALA A 316 22.70 5.42 -8.57
N GLU A 317 21.44 5.85 -8.51
CA GLU A 317 21.03 7.18 -8.98
C GLU A 317 21.61 8.29 -8.12
N LEU A 318 21.58 8.13 -6.79
CA LEU A 318 22.15 9.12 -5.87
C LEU A 318 23.66 9.28 -6.08
N LYS A 319 24.37 8.20 -6.40
CA LYS A 319 25.78 8.28 -6.76
C LYS A 319 26.01 9.17 -8.00
N ILE A 320 25.20 8.99 -9.04
CA ILE A 320 25.27 9.78 -10.28
C ILE A 320 24.97 11.26 -9.98
N GLU A 321 23.92 11.54 -9.24
CA GLU A 321 23.55 12.92 -8.91
C GLU A 321 24.55 13.62 -7.99
N LEU A 322 25.18 12.88 -7.08
CA LEU A 322 26.29 13.39 -6.28
C LEU A 322 27.53 13.68 -7.13
N GLU A 323 27.82 12.87 -8.15
CA GLU A 323 28.90 13.16 -9.11
C GLU A 323 28.60 14.42 -9.92
N HIS A 324 27.36 14.59 -10.38
CA HIS A 324 26.91 15.80 -11.07
C HIS A 324 27.03 17.03 -10.16
N LEU A 325 26.54 16.94 -8.92
CA LEU A 325 26.63 18.00 -7.93
C LEU A 325 28.09 18.35 -7.62
N TYR A 326 28.95 17.35 -7.42
CA TYR A 326 30.38 17.55 -7.18
C TYR A 326 31.05 18.28 -8.34
N ASN A 327 30.74 17.88 -9.57
CA ASN A 327 31.30 18.53 -10.77
C ASN A 327 30.76 19.95 -10.96
N ALA A 328 29.48 20.19 -10.71
CA ALA A 328 28.87 21.51 -10.76
C ALA A 328 29.48 22.44 -9.71
N HIS A 329 29.68 21.98 -8.46
CA HIS A 329 30.30 22.74 -7.39
C HIS A 329 31.74 23.13 -7.71
N ASN A 330 32.48 22.25 -8.38
CA ASN A 330 33.89 22.48 -8.73
C ASN A 330 34.09 23.11 -10.12
N ALA A 331 33.00 23.46 -10.83
CA ALA A 331 33.09 24.17 -12.08
C ALA A 331 33.73 25.56 -11.93
N THR A 332 34.55 25.96 -12.90
CA THR A 332 35.24 27.24 -12.88
C THR A 332 34.30 28.44 -13.04
N ILE A 333 33.16 28.22 -13.69
CA ILE A 333 32.20 29.27 -14.04
C ILE A 333 30.77 28.77 -13.76
N ASN A 334 29.90 29.64 -13.26
CA ASN A 334 28.44 29.41 -13.08
C ASN A 334 28.04 28.32 -12.11
N ASN A 335 28.85 27.93 -11.13
CA ASN A 335 28.46 26.94 -10.12
C ASN A 335 27.20 27.35 -9.35
N PHE A 336 26.96 28.62 -9.09
CA PHE A 336 25.72 29.11 -8.44
C PHE A 336 24.44 28.77 -9.18
N TYR A 337 24.48 28.61 -10.50
CA TYR A 337 23.35 28.23 -11.34
C TYR A 337 23.29 26.72 -11.63
N LEU A 338 24.45 26.05 -11.58
CA LEU A 338 24.60 24.65 -11.92
C LEU A 338 24.29 23.71 -10.75
N GLU A 339 24.59 24.12 -9.50
CA GLU A 339 24.37 23.30 -8.30
C GLU A 339 22.90 23.03 -7.97
N PRO A 340 21.97 24.04 -7.99
CA PRO A 340 20.62 23.88 -7.43
C PRO A 340 19.80 22.71 -8.03
N PRO A 341 19.81 22.46 -9.36
CA PRO A 341 19.08 21.33 -9.92
C PRO A 341 19.55 19.98 -9.37
N TYR A 342 20.86 19.77 -9.25
CA TYR A 342 21.44 18.53 -8.73
C TYR A 342 21.23 18.38 -7.22
N ALA A 343 21.39 19.48 -6.46
CA ALA A 343 21.10 19.49 -5.02
C ALA A 343 19.64 19.11 -4.75
N LYS A 344 18.69 19.62 -5.55
CA LYS A 344 17.27 19.28 -5.45
C LYS A 344 17.00 17.82 -5.79
N GLN A 345 17.69 17.27 -6.78
CA GLN A 345 17.55 15.86 -7.14
C GLN A 345 18.12 14.94 -6.03
N VAL A 346 19.26 15.30 -5.45
CA VAL A 346 19.82 14.62 -4.27
C VAL A 346 18.81 14.64 -3.12
N GLN A 347 18.21 15.81 -2.80
CA GLN A 347 17.20 15.96 -1.76
C GLN A 347 16.00 15.01 -1.97
N ARG A 348 15.49 14.91 -3.18
CA ARG A 348 14.37 14.01 -3.53
C ARG A 348 14.70 12.53 -3.35
N LEU A 349 15.92 12.13 -3.76
CA LEU A 349 16.38 10.74 -3.62
C LEU A 349 16.66 10.35 -2.17
N VAL A 350 17.10 11.29 -1.34
CA VAL A 350 17.28 11.10 0.10
C VAL A 350 15.91 11.06 0.79
N GLY A 351 15.09 12.10 0.62
CA GLY A 351 13.75 12.23 1.20
C GLY A 351 13.67 11.79 2.65
N SER A 352 12.54 11.24 3.04
CA SER A 352 12.29 10.73 4.41
C SER A 352 13.02 9.41 4.74
N HIS A 353 13.52 8.69 3.73
CA HIS A 353 14.13 7.36 3.90
C HIS A 353 15.66 7.40 4.07
N GLY A 354 16.24 8.60 4.06
CA GLY A 354 17.66 8.79 4.29
C GLY A 354 18.55 8.24 3.17
N VAL A 355 19.83 8.13 3.47
CA VAL A 355 20.89 7.77 2.51
C VAL A 355 21.21 6.28 2.60
N PRO A 356 21.28 5.55 1.48
CA PRO A 356 21.75 4.16 1.46
C PRO A 356 23.15 4.02 2.09
N ILE A 357 23.34 2.97 2.89
CA ILE A 357 24.58 2.75 3.66
C ILE A 357 25.81 2.72 2.74
N GLN A 358 25.68 2.12 1.55
CA GLN A 358 26.79 1.92 0.61
C GLN A 358 27.43 3.22 0.12
N ILE A 359 26.66 4.32 0.07
CA ILE A 359 27.15 5.61 -0.43
C ILE A 359 27.22 6.69 0.65
N ASN A 360 26.93 6.34 1.90
CA ASN A 360 26.80 7.28 3.01
C ASN A 360 28.03 8.18 3.17
N ALA A 361 29.22 7.61 3.10
CA ALA A 361 30.47 8.38 3.23
C ALA A 361 30.69 9.35 2.04
N TYR A 362 30.39 8.91 0.82
CA TYR A 362 30.52 9.74 -0.37
C TYR A 362 29.49 10.86 -0.38
N TYR A 363 28.25 10.55 -0.05
CA TYR A 363 27.18 11.53 0.12
C TYR A 363 27.59 12.63 1.10
N THR A 364 27.99 12.24 2.33
CA THR A 364 28.36 13.21 3.36
C THR A 364 29.51 14.11 2.89
N MET A 365 30.52 13.53 2.22
CA MET A 365 31.65 14.26 1.71
C MET A 365 31.27 15.31 0.66
N VAL A 366 30.40 14.93 -0.32
CA VAL A 366 29.96 15.84 -1.37
C VAL A 366 29.09 16.97 -0.81
N ILE A 367 28.13 16.64 0.07
CA ILE A 367 27.27 17.66 0.69
C ILE A 367 28.10 18.64 1.53
N ILE A 368 29.05 18.16 2.31
CA ILE A 368 29.92 19.05 3.10
C ILE A 368 30.84 19.89 2.21
N ASP A 369 31.41 19.33 1.14
CA ASP A 369 32.23 20.09 0.19
C ASP A 369 31.43 21.25 -0.43
N ALA A 370 30.18 21.01 -0.85
CA ALA A 370 29.28 22.02 -1.40
C ALA A 370 28.84 23.06 -0.34
N TYR A 371 28.45 22.62 0.84
CA TYR A 371 28.02 23.45 1.95
C TYR A 371 29.12 24.42 2.41
N LEU A 372 30.38 23.96 2.44
CA LEU A 372 31.52 24.79 2.82
C LEU A 372 31.86 25.87 1.78
N THR A 373 31.28 25.82 0.61
CA THR A 373 31.50 26.71 -0.53
C THR A 373 32.90 26.57 -1.18
N ASN A 374 33.14 27.35 -2.22
CA ASN A 374 34.48 27.47 -2.85
C ASN A 374 35.28 28.68 -2.36
N GLY A 375 34.80 29.38 -1.33
CA GLY A 375 35.44 30.58 -0.75
C GLY A 375 34.99 31.89 -1.37
N ASN A 376 34.37 31.91 -2.56
CA ASN A 376 33.97 33.13 -3.27
C ASN A 376 32.53 33.58 -2.94
N GLY A 377 31.69 32.68 -2.50
CA GLY A 377 30.29 32.97 -2.15
C GLY A 377 29.50 31.71 -1.88
N LYS A 378 28.23 31.90 -1.42
CA LYS A 378 27.28 30.83 -1.18
C LYS A 378 26.39 30.63 -2.42
N CYS A 379 26.05 29.40 -2.72
CA CYS A 379 25.02 29.07 -3.73
C CYS A 379 23.62 29.28 -3.14
N TRP A 380 23.09 30.50 -3.25
CA TRP A 380 21.78 30.89 -2.66
C TRP A 380 20.64 29.97 -3.04
N GLY A 381 20.61 29.45 -4.28
CA GLY A 381 19.56 28.56 -4.73
C GLY A 381 19.64 27.12 -4.19
N ALA A 382 20.73 26.74 -3.52
CA ALA A 382 20.96 25.42 -2.93
C ALA A 382 21.24 25.48 -1.42
N GLU A 383 21.47 26.66 -0.83
CA GLU A 383 21.85 26.81 0.58
C GLU A 383 20.80 26.18 1.52
N ASP A 384 19.52 26.44 1.31
CA ASP A 384 18.43 25.89 2.13
C ASP A 384 18.38 24.36 2.00
N ILE A 385 18.61 23.83 0.79
CA ILE A 385 18.66 22.38 0.54
C ILE A 385 19.81 21.75 1.33
N TYR A 386 21.01 22.34 1.29
CA TYR A 386 22.15 21.82 2.05
C TYR A 386 21.91 21.89 3.56
N ASN A 387 21.28 22.95 4.05
CA ASN A 387 20.93 23.09 5.45
C ASN A 387 19.95 21.99 5.89
N GLU A 388 18.89 21.75 5.11
CA GLU A 388 17.91 20.70 5.37
C GLU A 388 18.55 19.30 5.36
N LEU A 389 19.38 19.00 4.36
CA LEU A 389 20.09 17.72 4.26
C LEU A 389 21.01 17.50 5.47
N ILE A 390 21.72 18.53 5.93
CA ILE A 390 22.64 18.45 7.08
C ILE A 390 21.84 18.31 8.39
N ASP A 391 20.72 19.03 8.55
CA ASP A 391 19.89 18.94 9.75
C ASP A 391 19.30 17.53 9.93
N ASN A 392 19.17 16.76 8.84
CA ASN A 392 18.73 15.36 8.83
C ASN A 392 19.90 14.33 8.89
N PHE A 393 21.13 14.76 9.15
CA PHE A 393 22.26 13.83 9.26
C PHE A 393 22.11 12.86 10.43
N THR A 394 22.47 11.61 10.19
CA THR A 394 22.65 10.60 11.25
C THR A 394 23.90 10.89 12.08
N GLN A 395 24.03 10.25 13.26
CA GLN A 395 25.25 10.36 14.10
C GLN A 395 26.52 10.02 13.33
N VAL A 396 26.47 9.02 12.43
CA VAL A 396 27.59 8.62 11.57
C VAL A 396 27.93 9.72 10.57
N GLN A 397 26.92 10.33 9.95
CA GLN A 397 27.10 11.42 8.99
C GLN A 397 27.66 12.67 9.68
N PHE A 398 27.17 13.03 10.87
CA PHE A 398 27.78 14.11 11.65
C PHE A 398 29.23 13.82 12.00
N MET A 399 29.56 12.59 12.42
CA MET A 399 30.97 12.22 12.65
C MET A 399 31.83 12.42 11.39
N LEU A 400 31.37 11.96 10.23
CA LEU A 400 32.08 12.14 8.96
C LEU A 400 32.19 13.61 8.60
N ALA A 401 31.14 14.40 8.82
CA ALA A 401 31.11 15.83 8.54
C ALA A 401 32.08 16.62 9.40
N ILE A 402 32.06 16.44 10.72
CA ILE A 402 32.97 17.15 11.65
C ILE A 402 34.44 16.71 11.50
N THR A 403 34.68 15.48 11.00
CA THR A 403 36.05 15.00 10.73
C THR A 403 36.49 15.21 9.28
N SER A 404 35.68 15.89 8.45
CA SER A 404 35.96 16.12 7.02
C SER A 404 37.25 16.85 6.73
N PHE A 405 37.77 17.65 7.69
CA PHE A 405 39.09 18.33 7.62
C PHE A 405 40.27 17.34 7.44
N THR A 406 40.06 16.05 7.67
CA THR A 406 41.09 15.02 7.38
C THR A 406 41.34 14.86 5.88
N HIS A 407 40.46 15.33 5.01
CA HIS A 407 40.63 15.38 3.57
C HIS A 407 41.34 16.68 3.18
N ASP A 408 42.39 16.58 2.37
CA ASP A 408 43.21 17.71 1.97
C ASP A 408 42.43 18.89 1.37
N LYS A 409 41.47 18.56 0.51
CA LYS A 409 40.60 19.55 -0.12
C LYS A 409 39.83 20.39 0.91
N ILE A 410 39.21 19.72 1.90
CA ILE A 410 38.43 20.41 2.95
C ILE A 410 39.35 21.20 3.88
N SER A 411 40.47 20.61 4.28
CA SER A 411 41.48 21.31 5.10
C SER A 411 41.95 22.61 4.44
N SER A 412 42.21 22.56 3.12
CA SER A 412 42.62 23.75 2.36
C SER A 412 41.54 24.82 2.30
N LYS A 413 40.25 24.41 2.18
CA LYS A 413 39.12 25.35 2.20
C LYS A 413 39.02 26.13 3.53
N LEU A 414 39.38 25.53 4.66
CA LEU A 414 39.33 26.20 5.97
C LEU A 414 40.30 27.40 6.13
N GLN A 415 41.14 27.66 5.15
CA GLN A 415 41.96 28.90 5.08
C GLN A 415 41.11 30.09 4.62
N PHE A 416 40.00 29.88 3.93
CA PHE A 416 39.12 30.95 3.46
C PHE A 416 38.10 31.33 4.53
N PRO A 417 37.92 32.63 4.85
CA PRO A 417 37.02 33.06 5.93
C PRO A 417 35.58 32.55 5.80
N LEU A 418 35.03 32.51 4.58
CA LEU A 418 33.69 32.06 4.32
C LEU A 418 33.54 30.56 4.63
N CYS A 419 34.42 29.71 4.13
CA CYS A 419 34.43 28.27 4.38
C CYS A 419 34.64 27.97 5.86
N LEU A 420 35.54 28.73 6.54
CA LEU A 420 35.74 28.60 7.98
C LEU A 420 34.48 28.94 8.78
N ASN A 421 33.73 29.98 8.40
CA ASN A 421 32.47 30.34 9.05
C ASN A 421 31.40 29.24 8.83
N GLN A 422 31.31 28.70 7.61
CA GLN A 422 30.42 27.58 7.33
C GLN A 422 30.79 26.33 8.15
N TYR A 423 32.06 26.00 8.30
CA TYR A 423 32.51 24.90 9.15
C TYR A 423 32.18 25.12 10.63
N LYS A 424 32.32 26.35 11.15
CA LYS A 424 31.88 26.68 12.51
C LYS A 424 30.37 26.54 12.67
N SER A 425 29.59 26.94 11.68
CA SER A 425 28.12 26.71 11.66
C SER A 425 27.77 25.22 11.63
N LEU A 426 28.52 24.40 10.88
CA LEU A 426 28.38 22.94 10.88
C LEU A 426 28.65 22.35 12.28
N LEU A 427 29.70 22.81 12.98
CA LEU A 427 29.96 22.36 14.35
C LEU A 427 28.80 22.72 15.30
N THR A 428 28.16 23.86 15.11
CA THR A 428 26.99 24.27 15.91
C THR A 428 25.78 23.37 15.61
N LYS A 429 25.52 23.09 14.32
CA LYS A 429 24.47 22.15 13.92
C LYS A 429 24.72 20.74 14.49
N ALA A 430 25.97 20.27 14.41
CA ALA A 430 26.34 18.97 14.96
C ALA A 430 26.12 18.91 16.48
N GLU A 431 26.50 19.94 17.23
CA GLU A 431 26.32 20.01 18.68
C GLU A 431 24.84 19.94 19.09
N SER A 432 23.95 20.55 18.30
CA SER A 432 22.50 20.53 18.56
C SER A 432 21.83 19.20 18.23
N ASN A 433 22.39 18.42 17.29
CA ASN A 433 21.78 17.20 16.76
C ASN A 433 22.47 15.90 17.22
N VAL A 434 23.68 15.98 17.73
CA VAL A 434 24.46 14.82 18.20
C VAL A 434 24.14 14.53 19.67
N THR A 435 23.87 13.26 19.96
CA THR A 435 23.62 12.79 21.34
C THR A 435 24.77 11.96 21.91
N ALA A 436 25.72 11.50 21.07
CA ALA A 436 26.83 10.67 21.49
C ALA A 436 27.87 11.51 22.28
N PRO A 437 28.14 11.23 23.58
CA PRO A 437 29.03 12.06 24.40
C PRO A 437 30.42 12.26 23.79
N LYS A 438 31.01 11.20 23.22
CA LYS A 438 32.34 11.28 22.60
C LYS A 438 32.39 12.19 21.37
N LEU A 439 31.28 12.30 20.63
CA LEU A 439 31.20 13.27 19.52
C LEU A 439 31.09 14.70 20.05
N LEU A 440 30.30 14.92 21.11
CA LEU A 440 30.18 16.22 21.77
C LEU A 440 31.52 16.68 22.34
N ASP A 441 32.27 15.80 23.02
CA ASP A 441 33.63 16.08 23.54
C ASP A 441 34.58 16.44 22.38
N PHE A 442 34.49 15.73 21.26
CA PHE A 442 35.30 16.02 20.09
C PHE A 442 34.95 17.37 19.45
N ILE A 443 33.66 17.72 19.33
CA ILE A 443 33.22 19.03 18.84
C ILE A 443 33.77 20.13 19.73
N SER A 444 33.70 19.98 21.06
CA SER A 444 34.28 20.91 22.01
C SER A 444 35.80 21.06 21.84
N THR A 445 36.52 19.95 21.64
CA THR A 445 37.96 19.96 21.37
C THR A 445 38.30 20.71 20.10
N VAL A 446 37.56 20.50 19.01
CA VAL A 446 37.77 21.21 17.74
C VAL A 446 37.47 22.70 17.87
N ARG A 447 36.42 23.09 18.59
CA ARG A 447 36.07 24.51 18.83
C ARG A 447 37.13 25.26 19.65
N ASN A 448 37.72 24.59 20.64
CA ASN A 448 38.73 25.16 21.53
C ASN A 448 40.15 24.98 21.01
N PHE A 449 40.32 24.56 19.76
CA PHE A 449 41.63 24.38 19.17
C PHE A 449 42.38 25.73 19.09
N SER A 450 43.57 25.79 19.68
CA SER A 450 44.30 27.04 19.86
C SER A 450 44.95 27.58 18.59
N GLN A 451 45.08 26.76 17.56
CA GLN A 451 45.62 27.12 16.26
C GLN A 451 44.53 27.32 15.21
N PRO A 452 44.83 27.89 14.04
CA PRO A 452 43.88 27.97 12.94
C PRO A 452 43.34 26.61 12.54
N LEU A 453 41.99 26.47 12.30
CA LEU A 453 41.33 25.19 12.08
C LEU A 453 41.83 24.43 10.83
N TYR A 454 42.44 25.08 9.85
CA TYR A 454 43.07 24.39 8.71
C TYR A 454 44.25 23.50 9.11
N ARG A 455 44.82 23.69 10.34
CA ARG A 455 45.89 22.88 10.90
C ARG A 455 45.42 21.70 11.73
N LEU A 456 44.12 21.49 11.89
CA LEU A 456 43.57 20.38 12.69
C LEU A 456 44.17 19.04 12.30
N LYS A 457 44.39 18.79 10.99
CA LYS A 457 44.95 17.53 10.51
C LYS A 457 46.46 17.34 10.84
N GLU A 458 47.17 18.42 11.19
CA GLU A 458 48.60 18.38 11.57
C GLU A 458 48.74 17.99 13.05
N ASP A 459 47.69 18.14 13.86
CA ASP A 459 47.72 17.87 15.29
C ASP A 459 47.56 16.38 15.59
N ALA A 460 48.58 15.78 16.21
CA ALA A 460 48.62 14.34 16.49
C ALA A 460 47.52 13.89 17.46
N ASN A 461 47.14 14.74 18.45
CA ASN A 461 46.08 14.41 19.41
C ASN A 461 44.72 14.42 18.75
N ILE A 462 44.40 15.43 17.92
CA ILE A 462 43.18 15.50 17.11
C ILE A 462 43.09 14.28 16.21
N MET A 463 44.16 13.92 15.51
CA MET A 463 44.13 12.74 14.60
C MET A 463 43.99 11.41 15.34
N GLN A 464 44.51 11.31 16.55
CA GLN A 464 44.28 10.13 17.41
C GLN A 464 42.81 10.02 17.83
N GLN A 465 42.18 11.12 18.23
CA GLN A 465 40.76 11.14 18.55
C GLN A 465 39.88 10.77 17.35
N VAL A 466 40.18 11.28 16.14
CA VAL A 466 39.51 10.91 14.90
C VAL A 466 39.59 9.41 14.63
N LYS A 467 40.79 8.81 14.80
CA LYS A 467 40.96 7.33 14.66
C LYS A 467 40.10 6.56 15.66
N HIS A 468 39.99 7.09 16.89
CA HIS A 468 39.17 6.45 17.93
C HIS A 468 37.68 6.54 17.61
N LEU A 469 37.20 7.70 17.20
CA LEU A 469 35.81 7.92 16.78
C LEU A 469 35.42 6.98 15.63
N LYS A 470 36.23 6.86 14.59
CA LYS A 470 36.00 5.97 13.45
C LYS A 470 35.95 4.48 13.81
N LYS A 471 36.48 4.07 14.98
CA LYS A 471 36.37 2.68 15.46
C LYS A 471 35.08 2.39 16.24
N ILE A 472 34.50 3.41 16.88
CA ILE A 472 33.38 3.25 17.79
C ILE A 472 32.03 3.33 17.05
N ILE A 473 32.00 4.07 15.95
CA ILE A 473 30.77 4.40 15.20
C ILE A 473 30.69 3.61 13.87
N LYS A 474 31.32 2.44 13.85
CA LYS A 474 31.20 1.52 12.70
C LYS A 474 29.93 0.69 12.75
#